data_850e28aad057e21838678527add560bd
#
_entry.id   850e28aad057e21838678527add560bd
#
_cell.length_a   1.000
_cell.length_b   1.000
_cell.length_c   1.000
_cell.angle_alpha   90.00
_cell.angle_beta   90.00
_cell.angle_gamma   90.00
#
_symmetry.space_group_name_H-M   'P 1'
#
loop_
_entity.id
_entity.type
_entity.pdbx_description
1 polymer ?
#
loop_
_entity_poly.entity_id
_entity_poly.type
_entity_poly.pdbx_seq_one_letter_code
_entity_poly.pdbx_strand_id
1 'polypeptide(L)'
;SIVVTPQLMFLDEPTTGLDPRSRNQVWEIIRILVAEGTTILLCTQYLEEADQLADRIAVIDHGKVIAEGTPAQLKASVGSGALHVRLLDPEQRPTAERVLERELGTVILEPDPAALTASCADADRAAEAVAELTRCGVRIAGFSLGQPSLDEVFLALTGRPAEASPDDQLDPVEEGQAA
;
A
#
# COMPACT_ATOMS: atom_id res chain seq x y z
N SER A 1 15.51 13.10 23.19
CA SER A 1 16.55 12.14 23.61
C SER A 1 15.91 11.16 24.62
N ILE A 2 16.06 9.87 24.38
CA ILE A 2 15.62 8.81 25.30
C ILE A 2 16.74 8.66 26.33
N VAL A 3 16.43 8.95 27.60
CA VAL A 3 17.42 8.95 28.70
C VAL A 3 17.57 7.54 29.30
N VAL A 4 16.54 6.71 29.20
CA VAL A 4 16.51 5.32 29.67
C VAL A 4 15.69 4.51 28.68
N THR A 5 16.12 3.29 28.31
CA THR A 5 15.35 2.38 27.48
C THR A 5 14.18 1.82 28.29
N PRO A 6 12.93 2.20 28.01
CA PRO A 6 11.77 1.72 28.77
C PRO A 6 11.40 0.30 28.33
N GLN A 7 10.67 -0.45 29.18
CA GLN A 7 10.09 -1.73 28.80
C GLN A 7 8.88 -1.58 27.86
N LEU A 8 8.15 -0.46 27.97
CA LEU A 8 6.98 -0.15 27.15
C LEU A 8 7.01 1.32 26.77
N MET A 9 6.77 1.60 25.49
CA MET A 9 6.69 2.95 24.91
C MET A 9 5.41 3.12 24.10
N PHE A 10 4.78 4.28 24.23
CA PHE A 10 3.63 4.67 23.43
C PHE A 10 4.07 5.75 22.45
N LEU A 11 3.81 5.56 21.18
CA LEU A 11 4.08 6.53 20.11
C LEU A 11 2.76 6.84 19.41
N ASP A 12 2.42 8.12 19.35
CA ASP A 12 1.21 8.60 18.69
C ASP A 12 1.62 9.48 17.52
N GLU A 13 1.36 9.01 16.30
CA GLU A 13 1.71 9.63 15.02
C GLU A 13 3.16 10.16 14.97
N PRO A 14 4.19 9.35 15.27
CA PRO A 14 5.55 9.84 15.50
C PRO A 14 6.22 10.41 14.23
N THR A 15 5.71 10.13 13.05
CA THR A 15 6.30 10.57 11.77
C THR A 15 5.44 11.60 11.03
N THR A 16 4.32 12.03 11.62
CA THR A 16 3.43 13.01 10.99
C THR A 16 4.17 14.33 10.73
N GLY A 17 4.06 14.83 9.49
CA GLY A 17 4.71 16.08 9.06
C GLY A 17 6.20 15.98 8.79
N LEU A 18 6.80 14.79 8.84
CA LEU A 18 8.20 14.58 8.47
C LEU A 18 8.33 14.30 6.97
N ASP A 19 9.47 14.74 6.41
CA ASP A 19 9.90 14.32 5.08
C ASP A 19 10.28 12.82 5.06
N PRO A 20 10.30 12.16 3.87
CA PRO A 20 10.57 10.72 3.76
C PRO A 20 11.88 10.28 4.40
N ARG A 21 12.93 11.09 4.27
CA ARG A 21 14.24 10.77 4.85
C ARG A 21 14.20 10.79 6.37
N SER A 22 13.58 11.80 6.95
CA SER A 22 13.41 11.94 8.39
C SER A 22 12.50 10.84 8.95
N ARG A 23 11.44 10.46 8.21
CA ARG A 23 10.57 9.33 8.55
C ARG A 23 11.36 8.03 8.66
N ASN A 24 12.17 7.70 7.65
CA ASN A 24 13.00 6.49 7.66
C ASN A 24 14.01 6.48 8.84
N GLN A 25 14.52 7.63 9.27
CA GLN A 25 15.39 7.72 10.44
C GLN A 25 14.63 7.40 11.74
N VAL A 26 13.39 7.86 11.88
CA VAL A 26 12.55 7.54 13.04
C VAL A 26 12.22 6.04 13.05
N TRP A 27 11.89 5.44 11.90
CA TRP A 27 11.64 4.00 11.79
C TRP A 27 12.85 3.17 12.21
N GLU A 28 14.06 3.60 11.83
CA GLU A 28 15.28 2.91 12.23
C GLU A 28 15.49 2.97 13.75
N ILE A 29 15.23 4.11 14.38
CA ILE A 29 15.29 4.25 15.84
C ILE A 29 14.27 3.32 16.52
N ILE A 30 13.04 3.24 15.99
CA ILE A 30 11.99 2.35 16.50
C ILE A 30 12.46 0.89 16.43
N ARG A 31 13.01 0.45 15.29
CA ARG A 31 13.54 -0.91 15.12
C ARG A 31 14.67 -1.23 16.12
N ILE A 32 15.56 -0.28 16.36
CA ILE A 32 16.64 -0.44 17.35
C ILE A 32 16.07 -0.63 18.75
N LEU A 33 15.10 0.18 19.17
CA LEU A 33 14.48 0.08 20.48
C LEU A 33 13.75 -1.26 20.67
N VAL A 34 13.04 -1.75 19.64
CA VAL A 34 12.41 -3.07 19.65
C VAL A 34 13.46 -4.18 19.76
N ALA A 35 14.57 -4.07 19.02
CA ALA A 35 15.67 -5.04 19.09
C ALA A 35 16.36 -5.05 20.46
N GLU A 36 16.34 -3.95 21.19
CA GLU A 36 16.82 -3.84 22.58
C GLU A 36 15.79 -4.35 23.63
N GLY A 37 14.62 -4.80 23.19
CA GLY A 37 13.59 -5.40 24.05
C GLY A 37 12.50 -4.45 24.51
N THR A 38 12.41 -3.24 23.97
CA THR A 38 11.29 -2.32 24.23
C THR A 38 10.03 -2.81 23.50
N THR A 39 8.91 -2.94 24.21
CA THR A 39 7.61 -3.11 23.58
C THR A 39 7.07 -1.74 23.16
N ILE A 40 6.63 -1.59 21.92
CA ILE A 40 6.10 -0.32 21.41
C ILE A 40 4.64 -0.48 21.00
N LEU A 41 3.77 0.39 21.53
CA LEU A 41 2.43 0.60 20.99
C LEU A 41 2.47 1.85 20.12
N LEU A 42 2.34 1.63 18.80
CA LEU A 42 2.35 2.67 17.78
C LEU A 42 0.92 2.95 17.32
N CYS A 43 0.47 4.21 17.42
CA CYS A 43 -0.73 4.68 16.76
C CYS A 43 -0.31 5.49 15.53
N THR A 44 -0.83 5.13 14.38
CA THR A 44 -0.54 5.82 13.12
C THR A 44 -1.72 5.71 12.16
N GLN A 45 -1.89 6.73 11.33
CA GLN A 45 -2.79 6.71 10.18
C GLN A 45 -2.08 6.25 8.89
N TYR A 46 -0.75 6.19 8.91
CA TYR A 46 0.04 5.74 7.75
C TYR A 46 0.19 4.23 7.74
N LEU A 47 -0.51 3.59 6.78
CA LEU A 47 -0.53 2.14 6.66
C LEU A 47 0.84 1.57 6.29
N GLU A 48 1.66 2.32 5.53
CA GLU A 48 3.03 1.97 5.24
C GLU A 48 3.88 1.87 6.52
N GLU A 49 3.72 2.82 7.47
CA GLU A 49 4.41 2.78 8.76
C GLU A 49 4.04 1.53 9.56
N ALA A 50 2.74 1.22 9.61
CA ALA A 50 2.26 0.00 10.26
C ALA A 50 2.81 -1.27 9.59
N ASP A 51 2.85 -1.32 8.26
CA ASP A 51 3.38 -2.46 7.49
C ASP A 51 4.88 -2.69 7.72
N GLN A 52 5.64 -1.61 7.87
CA GLN A 52 7.11 -1.64 8.03
C GLN A 52 7.57 -1.93 9.46
N LEU A 53 6.77 -1.59 10.47
CA LEU A 53 7.20 -1.59 11.87
C LEU A 53 6.46 -2.57 12.75
N ALA A 54 5.20 -2.90 12.46
CA ALA A 54 4.36 -3.64 13.41
C ALA A 54 4.46 -5.16 13.23
N ASP A 55 4.62 -5.87 14.33
CA ASP A 55 4.44 -7.33 14.38
C ASP A 55 2.95 -7.71 14.34
N ARG A 56 2.10 -6.87 14.92
CA ARG A 56 0.64 -7.02 14.95
C ARG A 56 -0.03 -5.67 14.75
N ILE A 57 -1.14 -5.67 14.03
CA ILE A 57 -1.92 -4.49 13.71
C ILE A 57 -3.35 -4.72 14.19
N ALA A 58 -3.93 -3.70 14.83
CA ALA A 58 -5.36 -3.60 15.07
C ALA A 58 -5.92 -2.42 14.26
N VAL A 59 -6.83 -2.70 13.34
CA VAL A 59 -7.50 -1.68 12.53
C VAL A 59 -8.73 -1.18 13.29
N ILE A 60 -8.80 0.13 13.51
CA ILE A 60 -9.89 0.78 14.25
C ILE A 60 -10.69 1.66 13.28
N ASP A 61 -12.00 1.43 13.22
CA ASP A 61 -12.94 2.29 12.51
C ASP A 61 -14.16 2.56 13.39
N HIS A 62 -14.63 3.81 13.42
CA HIS A 62 -15.76 4.24 14.22
C HIS A 62 -15.70 3.80 15.69
N GLY A 63 -14.50 3.83 16.30
CA GLY A 63 -14.25 3.47 17.69
C GLY A 63 -14.31 1.97 17.98
N LYS A 64 -14.26 1.11 16.98
CA LYS A 64 -14.27 -0.35 17.11
C LYS A 64 -13.07 -0.95 16.40
N VAL A 65 -12.51 -2.01 16.98
CA VAL A 65 -11.55 -2.87 16.28
C VAL A 65 -12.31 -3.68 15.23
N ILE A 66 -12.02 -3.46 13.96
CA ILE A 66 -12.66 -4.14 12.81
C ILE A 66 -11.83 -5.27 12.24
N ALA A 67 -10.52 -5.27 12.47
CA ALA A 67 -9.61 -6.36 12.13
C ALA A 67 -8.38 -6.34 13.03
N GLU A 68 -7.80 -7.51 13.29
CA GLU A 68 -6.56 -7.67 14.05
C GLU A 68 -5.75 -8.84 13.51
N GLY A 69 -4.43 -8.68 13.40
CA GLY A 69 -3.54 -9.74 12.92
C GLY A 69 -2.13 -9.25 12.67
N THR A 70 -1.27 -10.13 12.15
CA THR A 70 0.01 -9.70 11.56
C THR A 70 -0.26 -9.01 10.22
N PRO A 71 0.66 -8.15 9.72
CA PRO A 71 0.52 -7.58 8.38
C PRO A 71 0.22 -8.63 7.30
N ALA A 72 0.92 -9.76 7.33
CA ALA A 72 0.71 -10.86 6.38
C ALA A 72 -0.69 -11.49 6.51
N GLN A 73 -1.21 -11.68 7.74
CA GLN A 73 -2.56 -12.19 7.96
C GLN A 73 -3.63 -11.24 7.44
N LEU A 74 -3.48 -9.94 7.70
CA LEU A 74 -4.42 -8.93 7.22
C LEU A 74 -4.41 -8.86 5.69
N LYS A 75 -3.25 -8.84 5.06
CA LYS A 75 -3.12 -8.88 3.59
C LYS A 75 -3.77 -10.13 3.00
N ALA A 76 -3.54 -11.30 3.59
CA ALA A 76 -4.14 -12.56 3.16
C ALA A 76 -5.67 -12.61 3.33
N SER A 77 -6.26 -11.81 4.24
CA SER A 77 -7.72 -11.79 4.46
C SER A 77 -8.50 -11.13 3.32
N VAL A 78 -7.85 -10.30 2.51
CA VAL A 78 -8.49 -9.54 1.41
C VAL A 78 -8.26 -10.21 0.05
N GLY A 79 -7.31 -11.13 -0.02
CA GLY A 79 -7.00 -11.89 -1.20
C GLY A 79 -5.61 -12.51 -1.15
N SER A 80 -5.41 -13.54 -1.95
CA SER A 80 -4.17 -14.32 -1.92
C SER A 80 -3.02 -13.72 -2.74
N GLY A 81 -3.19 -12.53 -3.28
CA GLY A 81 -2.20 -11.80 -4.09
C GLY A 81 -2.85 -10.81 -5.02
N ALA A 82 -2.07 -9.90 -5.55
CA ALA A 82 -2.51 -8.88 -6.48
C ALA A 82 -1.56 -8.74 -7.68
N LEU A 83 -2.13 -8.68 -8.87
CA LEU A 83 -1.43 -8.28 -10.08
C LEU A 83 -1.59 -6.76 -10.25
N HIS A 84 -0.53 -6.02 -10.04
CA HIS A 84 -0.47 -4.59 -10.33
C HIS A 84 -0.01 -4.39 -11.76
N VAL A 85 -0.77 -3.61 -12.54
CA VAL A 85 -0.46 -3.29 -13.93
C VAL A 85 -0.41 -1.78 -14.10
N ARG A 86 0.67 -1.27 -14.68
CA ARG A 86 0.79 0.13 -15.07
C ARG A 86 0.76 0.28 -16.58
N LEU A 87 -0.17 1.10 -17.07
CA LEU A 87 -0.35 1.37 -18.48
C LEU A 87 0.60 2.46 -18.97
N LEU A 88 1.03 2.38 -20.24
CA LEU A 88 1.71 3.49 -20.93
C LEU A 88 0.73 4.58 -21.36
N ASP A 89 -0.53 4.22 -21.55
CA ASP A 89 -1.57 5.10 -22.06
C ASP A 89 -2.83 4.95 -21.18
N PRO A 90 -3.14 5.95 -20.36
CA PRO A 90 -4.31 5.91 -19.47
C PRO A 90 -5.66 5.75 -20.20
N GLU A 91 -5.74 6.17 -21.49
CA GLU A 91 -6.96 6.02 -22.28
C GLU A 91 -7.31 4.54 -22.55
N GLN A 92 -6.32 3.65 -22.44
CA GLN A 92 -6.54 2.21 -22.60
C GLN A 92 -7.11 1.53 -21.34
N ARG A 93 -7.28 2.27 -20.23
CA ARG A 93 -7.79 1.74 -18.95
C ARG A 93 -9.09 0.95 -19.09
N PRO A 94 -10.16 1.42 -19.81
CA PRO A 94 -11.40 0.66 -19.91
C PRO A 94 -11.24 -0.68 -20.64
N THR A 95 -10.26 -0.77 -21.55
CA THR A 95 -9.95 -2.03 -22.24
C THR A 95 -9.17 -2.96 -21.34
N ALA A 96 -8.17 -2.44 -20.59
CA ALA A 96 -7.38 -3.19 -19.65
C ALA A 96 -8.26 -3.77 -18.52
N GLU A 97 -9.16 -2.96 -17.97
CA GLU A 97 -10.11 -3.38 -16.93
C GLU A 97 -10.95 -4.58 -17.39
N ARG A 98 -11.60 -4.48 -18.54
CA ARG A 98 -12.42 -5.58 -19.09
C ARG A 98 -11.62 -6.87 -19.32
N VAL A 99 -10.35 -6.76 -19.75
CA VAL A 99 -9.49 -7.93 -19.94
C VAL A 99 -9.14 -8.55 -18.59
N LEU A 100 -8.70 -7.74 -17.63
CA LEU A 100 -8.35 -8.22 -16.28
C LEU A 100 -9.55 -8.82 -15.55
N GLU A 101 -10.74 -8.21 -15.65
CA GLU A 101 -11.96 -8.74 -15.07
C GLU A 101 -12.34 -10.12 -15.66
N ARG A 102 -12.17 -10.27 -16.97
CA ARG A 102 -12.45 -11.54 -17.65
C ARG A 102 -11.48 -12.64 -17.22
N GLU A 103 -10.19 -12.34 -17.11
CA GLU A 103 -9.14 -13.33 -16.83
C GLU A 103 -8.99 -13.64 -15.34
N LEU A 104 -9.14 -12.62 -14.48
CA LEU A 104 -8.80 -12.70 -13.06
C LEU A 104 -10.00 -12.46 -12.14
N GLY A 105 -11.04 -11.81 -12.62
CA GLY A 105 -12.24 -11.48 -11.86
C GLY A 105 -12.20 -10.08 -11.29
N THR A 106 -11.97 -9.93 -9.98
CA THR A 106 -12.07 -8.61 -9.33
C THR A 106 -10.91 -7.70 -9.71
N VAL A 107 -11.24 -6.52 -10.22
CA VAL A 107 -10.29 -5.42 -10.50
C VAL A 107 -10.56 -4.26 -9.56
N ILE A 108 -9.52 -3.74 -8.94
CA ILE A 108 -9.54 -2.55 -8.10
C ILE A 108 -9.02 -1.39 -8.94
N LEU A 109 -9.81 -0.32 -9.03
CA LEU A 109 -9.43 0.89 -9.73
C LEU A 109 -8.64 1.80 -8.79
N GLU A 110 -7.39 2.05 -9.11
CA GLU A 110 -6.54 2.97 -8.37
C GLU A 110 -6.85 4.44 -8.74
N PRO A 111 -6.54 5.41 -7.85
CA PRO A 111 -6.67 6.84 -8.15
C PRO A 111 -5.86 7.26 -9.39
N ASP A 112 -4.68 6.67 -9.61
CA ASP A 112 -3.89 6.85 -10.83
C ASP A 112 -4.60 6.20 -12.02
N PRO A 113 -5.03 6.97 -13.04
CA PRO A 113 -5.71 6.40 -14.19
C PRO A 113 -4.84 5.45 -15.03
N ALA A 114 -3.54 5.46 -14.86
CA ALA A 114 -2.62 4.52 -15.50
C ALA A 114 -2.42 3.21 -14.73
N ALA A 115 -2.92 3.11 -13.49
CA ALA A 115 -2.72 1.95 -12.63
C ALA A 115 -4.00 1.14 -12.44
N LEU A 116 -3.85 -0.19 -12.45
CA LEU A 116 -4.91 -1.15 -12.18
C LEU A 116 -4.35 -2.26 -11.30
N THR A 117 -5.16 -2.75 -10.37
CA THR A 117 -4.84 -3.89 -9.53
C THR A 117 -5.91 -4.95 -9.69
N ALA A 118 -5.50 -6.18 -9.99
CA ALA A 118 -6.40 -7.32 -10.10
C ALA A 118 -6.05 -8.38 -9.05
N SER A 119 -7.06 -8.95 -8.39
CA SER A 119 -6.84 -10.03 -7.42
C SER A 119 -6.31 -11.27 -8.13
N CYS A 120 -5.07 -11.69 -7.81
CA CYS A 120 -4.44 -12.86 -8.41
C CYS A 120 -3.31 -13.39 -7.52
N ALA A 121 -3.41 -14.65 -7.10
CA ALA A 121 -2.38 -15.34 -6.33
C ALA A 121 -1.45 -16.19 -7.17
N ASP A 122 -1.88 -16.56 -8.36
CA ASP A 122 -1.23 -17.53 -9.23
C ASP A 122 -0.39 -16.81 -10.29
N ALA A 123 0.90 -17.06 -10.29
CA ALA A 123 1.84 -16.44 -11.23
C ALA A 123 1.56 -16.81 -12.69
N ASP A 124 1.11 -18.03 -12.96
CA ASP A 124 0.82 -18.47 -14.31
C ASP A 124 -0.42 -17.74 -14.85
N ARG A 125 -1.48 -17.62 -14.03
CA ARG A 125 -2.67 -16.84 -14.39
C ARG A 125 -2.36 -15.35 -14.56
N ALA A 126 -1.49 -14.79 -13.72
CA ALA A 126 -1.04 -13.41 -13.87
C ALA A 126 -0.30 -13.20 -15.21
N ALA A 127 0.60 -14.14 -15.57
CA ALA A 127 1.32 -14.10 -16.84
C ALA A 127 0.39 -14.22 -18.05
N GLU A 128 -0.62 -15.08 -17.98
CA GLU A 128 -1.64 -15.22 -19.03
C GLU A 128 -2.46 -13.93 -19.19
N ALA A 129 -2.88 -13.30 -18.09
CA ALA A 129 -3.61 -12.03 -18.12
C ALA A 129 -2.78 -10.90 -18.74
N VAL A 130 -1.49 -10.79 -18.39
CA VAL A 130 -0.56 -9.82 -18.99
C VAL A 130 -0.37 -10.06 -20.49
N ALA A 131 -0.24 -11.33 -20.91
CA ALA A 131 -0.14 -11.70 -22.32
C ALA A 131 -1.43 -11.32 -23.09
N GLU A 132 -2.60 -11.51 -22.47
CA GLU A 132 -3.88 -11.15 -23.07
C GLU A 132 -4.06 -9.64 -23.21
N LEU A 133 -3.65 -8.84 -22.22
CA LEU A 133 -3.59 -7.37 -22.33
C LEU A 133 -2.80 -6.96 -23.58
N THR A 134 -1.62 -7.54 -23.76
CA THR A 134 -0.75 -7.26 -24.93
C THR A 134 -1.42 -7.67 -26.25
N ARG A 135 -2.09 -8.82 -26.29
CA ARG A 135 -2.86 -9.28 -27.47
C ARG A 135 -4.01 -8.36 -27.84
N CYS A 136 -4.63 -7.76 -26.83
CA CYS A 136 -5.70 -6.77 -27.02
C CYS A 136 -5.16 -5.36 -27.38
N GLY A 137 -3.86 -5.21 -27.59
CA GLY A 137 -3.23 -3.94 -27.97
C GLY A 137 -3.01 -2.96 -26.81
N VAL A 138 -3.19 -3.41 -25.56
CA VAL A 138 -2.91 -2.59 -24.37
C VAL A 138 -1.40 -2.51 -24.17
N ARG A 139 -0.87 -1.28 -24.07
CA ARG A 139 0.54 -1.02 -23.85
C ARG A 139 0.83 -0.93 -22.36
N ILE A 140 1.69 -1.81 -21.85
CA ILE A 140 2.03 -1.92 -20.44
C ILE A 140 3.38 -1.24 -20.20
N ALA A 141 3.45 -0.33 -19.23
CA ALA A 141 4.70 0.28 -18.75
C ALA A 141 5.44 -0.66 -17.79
N GLY A 142 4.69 -1.44 -17.02
CA GLY A 142 5.22 -2.42 -16.08
C GLY A 142 4.11 -3.21 -15.41
N PHE A 143 4.48 -4.32 -14.81
CA PHE A 143 3.57 -5.10 -13.97
C PHE A 143 4.37 -5.76 -12.84
N SER A 144 3.70 -6.04 -11.72
CA SER A 144 4.24 -6.84 -10.62
C SER A 144 3.15 -7.71 -10.02
N LEU A 145 3.53 -8.89 -9.59
CA LEU A 145 2.68 -9.77 -8.79
C LEU A 145 3.16 -9.66 -7.33
N GLY A 146 2.27 -9.25 -6.45
CA GLY A 146 2.59 -9.03 -5.05
C GLY A 146 1.46 -9.44 -4.12
N GLN A 147 1.73 -9.36 -2.84
CA GLN A 147 0.66 -9.42 -1.84
C GLN A 147 -0.10 -8.08 -1.85
N PRO A 148 -1.40 -8.07 -1.51
CA PRO A 148 -2.14 -6.83 -1.33
C PRO A 148 -1.41 -5.88 -0.37
N SER A 149 -1.55 -4.58 -0.59
CA SER A 149 -1.11 -3.57 0.37
C SER A 149 -2.05 -3.52 1.57
N LEU A 150 -1.61 -2.91 2.69
CA LEU A 150 -2.51 -2.63 3.80
C LEU A 150 -3.58 -1.59 3.42
N ASP A 151 -3.33 -0.73 2.42
CA ASP A 151 -4.31 0.21 1.88
C ASP A 151 -5.49 -0.53 1.26
N GLU A 152 -5.22 -1.58 0.48
CA GLU A 152 -6.27 -2.44 -0.08
C GLU A 152 -7.06 -3.17 1.01
N VAL A 153 -6.37 -3.62 2.08
CA VAL A 153 -7.02 -4.22 3.25
C VAL A 153 -7.96 -3.21 3.91
N PHE A 154 -7.47 -2.00 4.17
CA PHE A 154 -8.25 -0.95 4.81
C PHE A 154 -9.46 -0.56 3.95
N LEU A 155 -9.26 -0.36 2.64
CA LEU A 155 -10.33 -0.07 1.70
C LEU A 155 -11.40 -1.18 1.67
N ALA A 156 -10.98 -2.43 1.65
CA ALA A 156 -11.91 -3.56 1.64
C ALA A 156 -12.74 -3.66 2.94
N LEU A 157 -12.14 -3.31 4.09
CA LEU A 157 -12.79 -3.36 5.40
C LEU A 157 -13.70 -2.17 5.67
N THR A 158 -13.34 -0.96 5.20
CA THR A 158 -14.02 0.30 5.52
C THR A 158 -14.87 0.84 4.37
N GLY A 159 -14.61 0.38 3.14
CA GLY A 159 -15.21 0.93 1.92
C GLY A 159 -14.72 2.35 1.57
N ARG A 160 -13.63 2.81 2.21
CA ARG A 160 -13.03 4.14 2.01
C ARG A 160 -11.52 4.00 1.89
N PRO A 161 -10.85 4.81 1.02
CA PRO A 161 -9.39 4.85 0.96
C PRO A 161 -8.82 5.33 2.30
N ALA A 162 -7.62 4.85 2.65
CA ALA A 162 -6.85 5.43 3.74
C ALA A 162 -6.48 6.89 3.41
N GLU A 163 -6.18 7.68 4.43
CA GLU A 163 -5.68 9.03 4.19
C GLU A 163 -4.32 8.94 3.48
N ALA A 164 -4.17 9.68 2.37
CA ALA A 164 -2.97 9.65 1.54
C ALA A 164 -1.75 10.14 2.34
N SER A 165 -0.63 9.46 2.19
CA SER A 165 0.64 9.94 2.71
C SER A 165 1.03 11.27 2.04
N PRO A 166 1.73 12.19 2.73
CA PRO A 166 2.18 13.46 2.14
C PRO A 166 3.01 13.31 0.86
N ASP A 167 3.60 12.14 0.63
CA ASP A 167 4.41 11.82 -0.56
C ASP A 167 3.58 11.63 -1.83
N ASP A 168 2.28 11.28 -1.71
CA ASP A 168 1.39 11.13 -2.87
C ASP A 168 0.94 12.49 -3.46
N GLN A 169 1.30 13.60 -2.80
CA GLN A 169 0.95 14.96 -3.18
C GLN A 169 2.11 15.76 -3.81
N LEU A 170 3.15 15.11 -4.30
CA LEU A 170 4.16 15.79 -5.10
C LEU A 170 3.54 16.16 -6.46
N ASP A 171 2.99 17.37 -6.51
CA ASP A 171 2.60 18.03 -7.74
C ASP A 171 3.77 18.00 -8.76
N PRO A 172 3.48 17.82 -10.05
CA PRO A 172 4.50 17.94 -11.08
C PRO A 172 5.09 19.35 -11.00
N VAL A 173 6.41 19.43 -10.85
CA VAL A 173 7.17 20.67 -10.89
C VAL A 173 6.80 21.41 -12.17
N GLU A 174 6.09 22.52 -12.05
CA GLU A 174 5.92 23.46 -13.14
C GLU A 174 7.32 23.91 -13.59
N GLU A 175 7.79 23.39 -14.73
CA GLU A 175 8.92 23.98 -15.44
C GLU A 175 8.53 25.40 -15.83
N GLY A 176 9.00 26.37 -15.03
CA GLY A 176 8.82 27.78 -15.25
C GLY A 176 9.37 28.16 -16.60
N GLN A 177 8.50 28.70 -17.45
CA GLN A 177 8.86 29.45 -18.62
C GLN A 177 9.80 30.59 -18.22
N ALA A 178 11.06 30.46 -18.61
CA ALA A 178 11.97 31.59 -18.66
C ALA A 178 11.83 32.24 -20.06
N ALA A 179 11.25 33.42 -20.07
CA ALA A 179 11.28 34.35 -21.20
C ALA A 179 12.66 35.03 -21.28
#